data_58100ac0566b8a7547c77f3c156c3f53
#
_entry.id   58100ac0566b8a7547c77f3c156c3f53
#
_cell.length_a   1.000
_cell.length_b   1.000
_cell.length_c   1.000
_cell.angle_alpha   90.00
_cell.angle_beta   90.00
_cell.angle_gamma   90.00
#
_symmetry.space_group_name_H-M   'P 1'
#
loop_
_entity.id
_entity.type
_entity.pdbx_description
1 polymer ?
#
loop_
_entity_poly.entity_id
_entity_poly.type
_entity_poly.pdbx_seq_one_letter_code
_entity_poly.pdbx_strand_id
1 'polypeptide(L)'
;MNSEMPKGSTNVDQAELDKFSALASRWWDPNSEFKPLHAINPLRLDWIKGLTGGLQGKKVLDVGCGGGILAESMAISGADVTGIDLADKSLKVARLHGLESGVPVTYRSISAEDLALEQAE
;
A
#
# COMPACT_ATOMS: atom_id res chain seq x y z
N MET A 1 3.48 -23.61 28.63
CA MET A 1 3.53 -22.82 28.48
C MET A 1 3.19 -21.91 28.27
N ASN A 2 2.88 -21.60 28.29
CA ASN A 2 2.66 -20.75 28.00
C ASN A 2 2.78 -19.73 27.92
N SER A 3 2.39 -19.25 27.76
CA SER A 3 2.49 -18.26 27.56
C SER A 3 3.09 -17.47 27.91
N GLU A 4 3.21 -17.32 27.75
CA GLU A 4 4.20 -16.60 27.84
C GLU A 4 3.97 -15.19 27.67
N MET A 5 2.95 -14.75 26.98
CA MET A 5 2.60 -13.34 26.86
C MET A 5 1.75 -12.90 28.02
N PRO A 6 2.11 -11.79 28.68
CA PRO A 6 1.25 -11.25 29.75
C PRO A 6 -0.13 -10.92 29.19
N LYS A 7 -1.15 -11.10 30.00
CA LYS A 7 -2.51 -10.82 29.57
C LYS A 7 -2.71 -9.36 29.15
N GLY A 8 -2.04 -8.43 29.85
CA GLY A 8 -2.12 -7.03 29.52
C GLY A 8 -1.58 -6.73 28.13
N SER A 9 -0.46 -7.37 27.76
CA SER A 9 0.12 -7.22 26.43
C SER A 9 -0.82 -7.75 25.36
N THR A 10 -1.45 -8.91 25.61
CA THR A 10 -2.39 -9.49 24.67
C THR A 10 -3.58 -8.57 24.43
N ASN A 11 -4.12 -7.97 25.50
CA ASN A 11 -5.24 -7.06 25.39
C ASN A 11 -4.88 -5.78 24.63
N VAL A 12 -3.67 -5.25 24.89
CA VAL A 12 -3.18 -4.07 24.18
C VAL A 12 -2.98 -4.40 22.71
N ASP A 13 -2.40 -5.56 22.42
CA ASP A 13 -2.17 -5.98 21.04
C ASP A 13 -3.49 -6.16 20.30
N GLN A 14 -4.52 -6.70 20.97
CA GLN A 14 -5.81 -6.86 20.32
C GLN A 14 -6.45 -5.51 20.01
N ALA A 15 -6.34 -4.53 20.92
CA ALA A 15 -6.86 -3.19 20.69
C ALA A 15 -6.15 -2.52 19.51
N GLU A 16 -4.84 -2.69 19.40
CA GLU A 16 -4.08 -2.16 18.28
C GLU A 16 -4.48 -2.82 16.96
N LEU A 17 -4.67 -4.14 16.97
CA LEU A 17 -5.12 -4.87 15.79
C LEU A 17 -6.51 -4.41 15.35
N ASP A 18 -7.41 -4.18 16.31
CA ASP A 18 -8.77 -3.71 16.01
C ASP A 18 -8.73 -2.33 15.37
N LYS A 19 -7.90 -1.43 15.90
CA LYS A 19 -7.74 -0.08 15.32
C LYS A 19 -7.17 -0.14 13.92
N PHE A 20 -6.18 -1.00 13.71
CA PHE A 20 -5.58 -1.17 12.40
C PHE A 20 -6.58 -1.74 11.40
N SER A 21 -7.35 -2.76 11.80
CA SER A 21 -8.36 -3.36 10.93
C SER A 21 -9.43 -2.35 10.53
N ALA A 22 -9.85 -1.50 11.47
CA ALA A 22 -10.81 -0.44 11.18
C ALA A 22 -10.24 0.56 10.18
N LEU A 23 -8.97 0.95 10.34
CA LEU A 23 -8.31 1.85 9.41
C LEU A 23 -8.22 1.23 8.02
N ALA A 24 -7.81 -0.03 7.94
CA ALA A 24 -7.67 -0.74 6.67
C ALA A 24 -8.99 -0.81 5.92
N SER A 25 -10.07 -1.13 6.63
CA SER A 25 -11.41 -1.18 6.04
C SER A 25 -11.84 0.17 5.49
N ARG A 26 -11.59 1.26 6.23
CA ARG A 26 -11.97 2.59 5.77
C ARG A 26 -11.14 3.03 4.58
N TRP A 27 -9.83 2.72 4.59
CA TRP A 27 -8.93 3.18 3.52
C TRP A 27 -9.41 2.74 2.14
N TRP A 28 -9.85 1.48 2.04
CA TRP A 28 -10.28 0.92 0.78
C TRP A 28 -11.79 1.04 0.52
N ASP A 29 -12.53 1.66 1.43
CA ASP A 29 -13.95 1.93 1.25
C ASP A 29 -14.12 3.24 0.48
N PRO A 30 -14.63 3.21 -0.77
CA PRO A 30 -14.78 4.43 -1.57
C PRO A 30 -15.83 5.39 -1.02
N ASN A 31 -16.55 5.01 0.01
CA ASN A 31 -17.55 5.86 0.65
C ASN A 31 -17.09 6.40 2.00
N SER A 32 -15.85 6.14 2.40
CA SER A 32 -15.28 6.61 3.65
C SER A 32 -14.64 7.99 3.49
N GLU A 33 -13.90 8.42 4.51
CA GLU A 33 -13.12 9.66 4.46
C GLU A 33 -12.02 9.61 3.38
N PHE A 34 -11.69 8.43 2.87
CA PHE A 34 -10.72 8.26 1.78
C PHE A 34 -11.36 8.33 0.40
N LYS A 35 -12.62 8.69 0.32
CA LYS A 35 -13.33 8.85 -0.95
C LYS A 35 -12.57 9.70 -1.98
N PRO A 36 -11.94 10.83 -1.59
CA PRO A 36 -11.22 11.63 -2.60
C PRO A 36 -10.11 10.86 -3.29
N LEU A 37 -9.43 9.94 -2.58
CA LEU A 37 -8.37 9.14 -3.20
C LEU A 37 -8.93 8.19 -4.24
N HIS A 38 -10.09 7.59 -3.95
CA HIS A 38 -10.75 6.68 -4.89
C HIS A 38 -11.31 7.43 -6.09
N ALA A 39 -11.78 8.66 -5.88
CA ALA A 39 -12.34 9.46 -6.97
C ALA A 39 -11.27 9.90 -7.95
N ILE A 40 -10.07 10.28 -7.44
CA ILE A 40 -9.00 10.77 -8.30
C ILE A 40 -8.17 9.65 -8.94
N ASN A 41 -8.20 8.45 -8.35
CA ASN A 41 -7.33 7.36 -8.79
C ASN A 41 -7.49 6.99 -10.27
N PRO A 42 -8.71 6.83 -10.81
CA PRO A 42 -8.85 6.50 -12.24
C PRO A 42 -8.27 7.58 -13.16
N LEU A 43 -8.39 8.84 -12.76
CA LEU A 43 -7.84 9.96 -13.54
C LEU A 43 -6.33 9.93 -13.56
N ARG A 44 -5.72 9.65 -12.40
CA ARG A 44 -4.26 9.53 -12.29
C ARG A 44 -3.76 8.36 -13.09
N LEU A 45 -4.44 7.23 -13.01
CA LEU A 45 -4.07 6.02 -13.75
C LEU A 45 -4.12 6.28 -15.24
N ASP A 46 -5.20 6.89 -15.74
CA ASP A 46 -5.37 7.19 -17.17
C ASP A 46 -4.28 8.16 -17.63
N TRP A 47 -3.95 9.16 -16.83
CA TRP A 47 -2.91 10.11 -17.17
C TRP A 47 -1.54 9.43 -17.28
N ILE A 48 -1.22 8.55 -16.34
CA ILE A 48 0.03 7.80 -16.35
C ILE A 48 0.10 6.90 -17.59
N LYS A 49 -1.00 6.20 -17.89
CA LYS A 49 -1.06 5.35 -19.09
C LYS A 49 -0.84 6.16 -20.37
N GLY A 50 -1.43 7.35 -20.43
CA GLY A 50 -1.26 8.23 -21.57
C GLY A 50 0.19 8.67 -21.77
N LEU A 51 0.88 8.99 -20.66
CA LEU A 51 2.27 9.43 -20.72
C LEU A 51 3.24 8.29 -21.08
N THR A 52 2.93 7.08 -20.70
CA THR A 52 3.84 5.94 -20.82
C THR A 52 3.53 5.05 -22.00
N GLY A 53 2.42 5.28 -22.69
CA GLY A 53 1.99 4.39 -23.76
C GLY A 53 1.45 3.07 -23.25
N GLY A 54 0.99 3.04 -22.02
CA GLY A 54 0.48 1.85 -21.34
C GLY A 54 1.45 1.36 -20.28
N LEU A 55 0.95 0.50 -19.40
CA LEU A 55 1.71 0.02 -18.26
C LEU A 55 2.16 -1.44 -18.36
N GLN A 56 1.65 -2.17 -19.36
CA GLN A 56 1.94 -3.60 -19.49
C GLN A 56 3.45 -3.85 -19.57
N GLY A 57 3.96 -4.67 -18.67
CA GLY A 57 5.35 -5.08 -18.64
C GLY A 57 6.33 -4.04 -18.13
N LYS A 58 5.86 -2.88 -17.69
CA LYS A 58 6.74 -1.83 -17.21
C LYS A 58 7.03 -1.97 -15.74
N LYS A 59 8.24 -1.59 -15.34
CA LYS A 59 8.62 -1.49 -13.94
C LYS A 59 8.27 -0.10 -13.44
N VAL A 60 7.55 -0.02 -12.34
CA VAL A 60 7.03 1.24 -11.80
C VAL A 60 7.38 1.36 -10.33
N LEU A 61 7.83 2.54 -9.94
CA LEU A 61 8.06 2.88 -8.54
C LEU A 61 7.02 3.94 -8.14
N ASP A 62 6.21 3.60 -7.14
CA ASP A 62 5.22 4.52 -6.59
C ASP A 62 5.77 5.10 -5.28
N VAL A 63 6.22 6.35 -5.33
CA VAL A 63 6.81 7.03 -4.17
C VAL A 63 5.69 7.67 -3.36
N GLY A 64 5.65 7.34 -2.05
CA GLY A 64 4.55 7.80 -1.20
C GLY A 64 3.27 7.03 -1.49
N CYS A 65 3.38 5.71 -1.64
CA CYS A 65 2.28 4.88 -2.12
C CYS A 65 1.08 4.77 -1.17
N GLY A 66 1.25 5.12 0.10
CA GLY A 66 0.17 5.06 1.09
C GLY A 66 -0.42 3.66 1.19
N GLY A 67 -1.75 3.58 1.18
CA GLY A 67 -2.48 2.32 1.30
C GLY A 67 -2.58 1.51 0.03
N GLY A 68 -1.92 1.92 -1.05
CA GLY A 68 -1.76 1.09 -2.24
C GLY A 68 -2.82 1.23 -3.32
N ILE A 69 -3.68 2.22 -3.24
CA ILE A 69 -4.79 2.38 -4.20
C ILE A 69 -4.26 2.52 -5.63
N LEU A 70 -3.35 3.46 -5.85
CA LEU A 70 -2.76 3.64 -7.18
C LEU A 70 -1.85 2.48 -7.56
N ALA A 71 -1.03 2.01 -6.61
CA ALA A 71 -0.08 0.93 -6.85
C ALA A 71 -0.80 -0.34 -7.33
N GLU A 72 -1.89 -0.74 -6.67
CA GLU A 72 -2.64 -1.91 -7.10
C GLU A 72 -3.27 -1.72 -8.48
N SER A 73 -3.79 -0.52 -8.76
CA SER A 73 -4.39 -0.28 -10.07
C SER A 73 -3.37 -0.34 -11.19
N MET A 74 -2.13 0.10 -10.94
CA MET A 74 -1.06 -0.02 -11.92
C MET A 74 -0.64 -1.49 -12.12
N ALA A 75 -0.60 -2.26 -11.04
CA ALA A 75 -0.28 -3.69 -11.12
C ALA A 75 -1.36 -4.45 -11.88
N ILE A 76 -2.63 -4.13 -11.66
CA ILE A 76 -3.74 -4.71 -12.43
C ILE A 76 -3.59 -4.40 -13.91
N SER A 77 -3.04 -3.24 -14.24
CA SER A 77 -2.80 -2.84 -15.63
C SER A 77 -1.55 -3.50 -16.23
N GLY A 78 -0.91 -4.42 -15.50
CA GLY A 78 0.18 -5.22 -16.02
C GLY A 78 1.57 -4.74 -15.66
N ALA A 79 1.71 -3.71 -14.82
CA ALA A 79 3.01 -3.22 -14.40
C ALA A 79 3.58 -4.07 -13.26
N ASP A 80 4.91 -4.10 -13.17
CA ASP A 80 5.65 -4.63 -12.04
C ASP A 80 5.89 -3.47 -11.09
N VAL A 81 5.10 -3.39 -10.02
CA VAL A 81 5.05 -2.21 -9.17
C VAL A 81 5.74 -2.44 -7.83
N THR A 82 6.58 -1.48 -7.46
CA THR A 82 7.12 -1.35 -6.11
C THR A 82 6.59 -0.06 -5.52
N GLY A 83 5.94 -0.16 -4.37
CA GLY A 83 5.48 1.01 -3.62
C GLY A 83 6.37 1.26 -2.43
N ILE A 84 6.76 2.51 -2.22
CA ILE A 84 7.55 2.89 -1.06
C ILE A 84 6.86 4.01 -0.30
N ASP A 85 7.02 3.96 1.02
CA ASP A 85 6.46 4.96 1.92
C ASP A 85 7.20 4.89 3.24
N LEU A 86 7.22 5.97 4.00
CA LEU A 86 7.78 5.97 5.34
C LEU A 86 6.72 5.76 6.41
N ALA A 87 5.44 5.83 6.04
CA ALA A 87 4.33 5.62 6.96
C ALA A 87 4.02 4.14 7.10
N ASP A 88 4.51 3.52 8.16
CA ASP A 88 4.36 2.08 8.38
C ASP A 88 2.90 1.63 8.40
N LYS A 89 2.02 2.41 9.00
CA LYS A 89 0.60 2.04 9.07
C LYS A 89 -0.03 1.97 7.68
N SER A 90 0.30 2.94 6.82
CA SER A 90 -0.18 2.93 5.44
C SER A 90 0.31 1.71 4.68
N LEU A 91 1.59 1.37 4.85
CA LEU A 91 2.15 0.19 4.19
C LEU A 91 1.50 -1.10 4.68
N LYS A 92 1.17 -1.19 5.96
CA LYS A 92 0.45 -2.36 6.48
C LYS A 92 -0.93 -2.48 5.84
N VAL A 93 -1.63 -1.37 5.66
CA VAL A 93 -2.91 -1.35 4.94
C VAL A 93 -2.71 -1.85 3.53
N ALA A 94 -1.69 -1.34 2.83
CA ALA A 94 -1.40 -1.73 1.46
C ALA A 94 -1.10 -3.23 1.35
N ARG A 95 -0.27 -3.75 2.25
CA ARG A 95 0.08 -5.18 2.24
C ARG A 95 -1.14 -6.05 2.53
N LEU A 96 -1.95 -5.66 3.51
CA LEU A 96 -3.15 -6.43 3.85
C LEU A 96 -4.11 -6.48 2.68
N HIS A 97 -4.38 -5.35 2.06
CA HIS A 97 -5.29 -5.31 0.91
C HIS A 97 -4.72 -6.12 -0.26
N GLY A 98 -3.41 -6.06 -0.47
CA GLY A 98 -2.76 -6.85 -1.51
C GLY A 98 -2.95 -8.35 -1.31
N LEU A 99 -2.88 -8.80 -0.06
CA LEU A 99 -3.14 -10.21 0.25
C LEU A 99 -4.59 -10.58 -0.04
N GLU A 100 -5.52 -9.70 0.30
CA GLU A 100 -6.95 -9.95 0.10
C GLU A 100 -7.34 -9.92 -1.37
N SER A 101 -6.78 -8.97 -2.12
CA SER A 101 -7.11 -8.80 -3.55
C SER A 101 -6.36 -9.76 -4.45
N GLY A 102 -5.23 -10.29 -3.97
CA GLY A 102 -4.37 -11.14 -4.80
C GLY A 102 -3.54 -10.37 -5.81
N VAL A 103 -3.49 -9.05 -5.73
CA VAL A 103 -2.74 -8.22 -6.67
C VAL A 103 -1.29 -8.08 -6.18
N PRO A 104 -0.30 -8.52 -6.97
CA PRO A 104 1.10 -8.50 -6.52
C PRO A 104 1.70 -7.11 -6.64
N VAL A 105 2.09 -6.53 -5.50
CA VAL A 105 2.87 -5.30 -5.42
C VAL A 105 3.91 -5.50 -4.34
N THR A 106 5.14 -5.07 -4.58
CA THR A 106 6.19 -5.09 -3.57
C THR A 106 6.15 -3.78 -2.81
N TYR A 107 6.02 -3.86 -1.48
CA TYR A 107 5.99 -2.65 -0.64
C TYR A 107 7.21 -2.61 0.27
N ARG A 108 7.82 -1.42 0.39
CA ARG A 108 9.00 -1.23 1.23
C ARG A 108 8.89 0.07 2.03
N SER A 109 9.31 0.00 3.32
CA SER A 109 9.41 1.17 4.18
C SER A 109 10.80 1.78 3.98
N ILE A 110 10.90 2.69 3.04
CA ILE A 110 12.18 3.29 2.66
C ILE A 110 11.91 4.63 1.97
N SER A 111 12.83 5.57 2.10
CA SER A 111 12.74 6.82 1.35
C SER A 111 13.25 6.63 -0.08
N ALA A 112 12.86 7.54 -0.97
CA ALA A 112 13.36 7.52 -2.34
C ALA A 112 14.87 7.70 -2.38
N GLU A 113 15.41 8.55 -1.50
CA GLU A 113 16.84 8.81 -1.43
C GLU A 113 17.62 7.56 -1.02
N ASP A 114 17.13 6.85 0.00
CA ASP A 114 17.81 5.64 0.48
C ASP A 114 17.72 4.52 -0.56
N LEU A 115 16.57 4.41 -1.25
CA LEU A 115 16.43 3.44 -2.32
C LEU A 115 17.41 3.72 -3.45
N ALA A 116 17.58 5.00 -3.81
CA ALA A 116 18.54 5.40 -4.83
C ALA A 116 19.97 5.01 -4.43
N LEU A 117 20.32 5.16 -3.15
CA LEU A 117 21.64 4.75 -2.67
C LEU A 117 21.84 3.24 -2.79
N GLU A 118 20.82 2.44 -2.51
CA GLU A 118 20.90 0.99 -2.72
C GLU A 118 21.16 0.65 -4.17
N GLN A 119 20.44 1.32 -5.07
CA GLN A 119 20.56 1.04 -6.52
C GLN A 119 21.92 1.45 -7.08
N ALA A 120 22.57 2.44 -6.46
CA ALA A 120 23.86 2.93 -6.93
C ALA A 120 25.00 1.96 -6.60
N GLU A 121 24.79 1.03 -5.68
CA GLU A 121 25.79 0.01 -5.35
C GLU A 121 25.64 -1.20 -6.26
#